data_bf7c1bc4fe1244b19427e89a56438763
#
_entry.id   bf7c1bc4fe1244b19427e89a56438763
#
_cell.length_a   1.000
_cell.length_b   1.000
_cell.length_c   1.000
_cell.angle_alpha   90.00
_cell.angle_beta   90.00
_cell.angle_gamma   90.00
#
_symmetry.space_group_name_H-M   'P 1'
#
loop_
_entity.id
_entity.type
_entity.pdbx_description
1 polymer ?
#
loop_
_entity_poly.entity_id
_entity_poly.type
_entity_poly.pdbx_seq_one_letter_code
_entity_poly.pdbx_strand_id
1 'polypeptide(L)'
;MLFRSGAGAATALLFASVASGAVISILLFYLAPLPILIAAVGWSHWAALIAAVTASAGLAVVFGGTFFIAFLLGIGLPAWWLGYLTLLARPSAGVTPDGLEWYPAGNLVIWTAILGAAVVAGVILHMGTDADSVRGQLRSAMDRMLSVAGQPYTSASGIEARKMLLDTLVFALPLFAGLLTTMVNAINLYLAVRVAQVSGRLRRPMPELSTMRFPTWAPIVTALAFLGCLVPGMPGLLSGVLAAAMMMAYAILGFAVLHVITRGMTARPFLIGAAYAAVIVFFWPLLLTSVLGLADSALDFRARAASRRGPPQNLT
;
A
#
# COMPACT_ATOMS: atom_id res chain seq x y z
N MET A 1 -23.19 -4.59 -18.96
CA MET A 1 -23.65 -4.10 -17.64
C MET A 1 -23.39 -5.09 -16.52
N LEU A 2 -23.71 -6.34 -16.64
CA LEU A 2 -23.57 -7.39 -15.57
C LEU A 2 -22.17 -7.50 -14.94
N PHE A 3 -21.09 -7.31 -15.69
CA PHE A 3 -19.73 -7.42 -15.17
C PHE A 3 -19.32 -6.28 -14.22
N ARG A 4 -19.85 -5.08 -14.45
CA ARG A 4 -19.55 -3.88 -13.64
C ARG A 4 -20.23 -3.96 -12.27
N SER A 5 -21.47 -4.43 -12.25
CA SER A 5 -22.20 -4.69 -10.99
C SER A 5 -21.68 -5.92 -10.26
N GLY A 6 -21.19 -6.95 -10.98
CA GLY A 6 -20.56 -8.12 -10.40
C GLY A 6 -19.26 -7.81 -9.65
N ALA A 7 -18.40 -6.94 -10.20
CA ALA A 7 -17.19 -6.49 -9.51
C ALA A 7 -17.54 -5.68 -8.24
N GLY A 8 -18.57 -4.83 -8.29
CA GLY A 8 -19.05 -4.10 -7.12
C GLY A 8 -19.59 -5.04 -6.03
N ALA A 9 -20.40 -6.04 -6.41
CA ALA A 9 -20.92 -7.03 -5.47
C ALA A 9 -19.79 -7.86 -4.83
N ALA A 10 -18.82 -8.33 -5.62
CA ALA A 10 -17.65 -9.05 -5.11
C ALA A 10 -16.86 -8.21 -4.09
N THR A 11 -16.62 -6.94 -4.39
CA THR A 11 -15.94 -6.01 -3.49
C THR A 11 -16.71 -5.81 -2.18
N ALA A 12 -18.02 -5.60 -2.26
CA ALA A 12 -18.88 -5.44 -1.08
C ALA A 12 -18.88 -6.70 -0.20
N LEU A 13 -18.94 -7.89 -0.79
CA LEU A 13 -18.85 -9.17 -0.09
C LEU A 13 -17.48 -9.36 0.60
N LEU A 14 -16.38 -9.06 -0.10
CA LEU A 14 -15.04 -9.13 0.49
C LEU A 14 -14.91 -8.19 1.68
N PHE A 15 -15.41 -6.97 1.58
CA PHE A 15 -15.40 -6.01 2.68
C PHE A 15 -16.30 -6.46 3.84
N ALA A 16 -17.52 -6.90 3.56
CA ALA A 16 -18.48 -7.34 4.56
C ALA A 16 -18.04 -8.63 5.27
N SER A 17 -17.13 -9.41 4.68
CA SER A 17 -16.65 -10.66 5.27
C SER A 17 -16.06 -10.49 6.67
N VAL A 18 -15.52 -9.31 6.98
CA VAL A 18 -14.97 -8.98 8.32
C VAL A 18 -15.99 -9.13 9.43
N ALA A 19 -17.29 -8.97 9.13
CA ALA A 19 -18.38 -9.14 10.10
C ALA A 19 -18.52 -10.59 10.59
N SER A 20 -17.96 -11.58 9.86
CA SER A 20 -17.99 -12.99 10.26
C SER A 20 -17.03 -13.34 11.42
N GLY A 21 -16.07 -12.46 11.74
CA GLY A 21 -15.07 -12.69 12.79
C GLY A 21 -14.04 -13.80 12.51
N ALA A 22 -14.10 -14.46 11.36
CA ALA A 22 -13.13 -15.51 11.00
C ALA A 22 -11.78 -14.90 10.60
N VAL A 23 -10.67 -15.57 10.91
CA VAL A 23 -9.31 -15.07 10.56
C VAL A 23 -9.15 -14.86 9.05
N ILE A 24 -9.74 -15.75 8.23
CA ILE A 24 -9.73 -15.62 6.77
C ILE A 24 -10.41 -14.34 6.29
N SER A 25 -11.36 -13.79 7.04
CA SER A 25 -12.11 -12.58 6.69
C SER A 25 -11.23 -11.33 6.68
N ILE A 26 -10.17 -11.31 7.47
CA ILE A 26 -9.18 -10.22 7.48
C ILE A 26 -8.47 -10.18 6.14
N LEU A 27 -8.05 -11.35 5.63
CA LEU A 27 -7.42 -11.44 4.31
C LEU A 27 -8.38 -11.00 3.20
N LEU A 28 -9.64 -11.46 3.26
CA LEU A 28 -10.67 -11.09 2.29
C LEU A 28 -10.97 -9.58 2.31
N PHE A 29 -11.01 -8.99 3.49
CA PHE A 29 -11.17 -7.54 3.66
C PHE A 29 -10.04 -6.76 2.98
N TYR A 30 -8.78 -7.17 3.15
CA TYR A 30 -7.65 -6.53 2.49
C TYR A 30 -7.62 -6.74 0.95
N LEU A 31 -8.36 -7.72 0.44
CA LEU A 31 -8.55 -7.91 -1.01
C LEU A 31 -9.77 -7.18 -1.56
N ALA A 32 -10.53 -6.44 -0.74
CA ALA A 32 -11.70 -5.68 -1.21
C ALA A 32 -11.43 -4.69 -2.37
N PRO A 33 -10.26 -4.00 -2.47
CA PRO A 33 -9.95 -3.15 -3.62
C PRO A 33 -9.76 -3.92 -4.93
N LEU A 34 -9.43 -5.23 -4.87
CA LEU A 34 -9.00 -6.02 -6.01
C LEU A 34 -10.01 -6.08 -7.17
N PRO A 35 -11.31 -6.38 -6.95
CA PRO A 35 -12.27 -6.44 -8.05
C PRO A 35 -12.47 -5.10 -8.75
N ILE A 36 -12.40 -3.97 -8.01
CA ILE A 36 -12.47 -2.61 -8.58
C ILE A 36 -11.26 -2.38 -9.49
N LEU A 37 -10.06 -2.71 -9.02
CA LEU A 37 -8.82 -2.58 -9.79
C LEU A 37 -8.81 -3.48 -11.03
N ILE A 38 -9.31 -4.72 -10.92
CA ILE A 38 -9.46 -5.63 -12.08
C ILE A 38 -10.43 -5.03 -13.10
N ALA A 39 -11.56 -4.47 -12.64
CA ALA A 39 -12.51 -3.80 -13.52
C ALA A 39 -11.89 -2.58 -14.21
N ALA A 40 -11.03 -1.82 -13.52
CA ALA A 40 -10.29 -0.71 -14.12
C ALA A 40 -9.36 -1.19 -15.22
N VAL A 41 -8.40 -2.06 -14.86
CA VAL A 41 -7.28 -2.46 -15.71
C VAL A 41 -7.75 -3.32 -16.89
N GLY A 42 -8.74 -4.20 -16.65
CA GLY A 42 -9.24 -5.13 -17.67
C GLY A 42 -10.28 -4.52 -18.62
N TRP A 43 -10.98 -3.46 -18.23
CA TRP A 43 -12.04 -2.85 -19.05
C TRP A 43 -11.86 -1.33 -19.21
N SER A 44 -12.09 -0.56 -18.16
CA SER A 44 -11.92 0.90 -18.17
C SER A 44 -12.03 1.49 -16.77
N HIS A 45 -11.48 2.70 -16.58
CA HIS A 45 -11.64 3.43 -15.30
C HIS A 45 -13.10 3.73 -14.96
N TRP A 46 -13.98 3.93 -15.96
CA TRP A 46 -15.42 4.09 -15.73
C TRP A 46 -16.09 2.83 -15.18
N ALA A 47 -15.63 1.65 -15.61
CA ALA A 47 -16.11 0.39 -15.05
C ALA A 47 -15.75 0.25 -13.55
N ALA A 48 -14.54 0.68 -13.19
CA ALA A 48 -14.09 0.72 -11.82
C ALA A 48 -14.89 1.73 -10.97
N LEU A 49 -15.16 2.92 -11.49
CA LEU A 49 -15.96 3.93 -10.76
C LEU A 49 -17.37 3.41 -10.47
N ILE A 50 -18.02 2.82 -11.49
CA ILE A 50 -19.34 2.21 -11.33
C ILE A 50 -19.28 1.08 -10.29
N ALA A 51 -18.24 0.22 -10.33
CA ALA A 51 -18.05 -0.85 -9.35
C ALA A 51 -17.86 -0.29 -7.93
N ALA A 52 -17.08 0.78 -7.76
CA ALA A 52 -16.87 1.44 -6.47
C ALA A 52 -18.18 2.02 -5.90
N VAL A 53 -18.93 2.75 -6.72
CA VAL A 53 -20.22 3.36 -6.31
C VAL A 53 -21.25 2.28 -5.99
N THR A 54 -21.36 1.24 -6.82
CA THR A 54 -22.32 0.14 -6.56
C THR A 54 -21.98 -0.66 -5.31
N ALA A 55 -20.69 -0.90 -5.05
CA ALA A 55 -20.24 -1.53 -3.79
C ALA A 55 -20.60 -0.67 -2.57
N SER A 56 -20.30 0.64 -2.64
CA SER A 56 -20.63 1.60 -1.57
C SER A 56 -22.13 1.65 -1.31
N ALA A 57 -22.97 1.69 -2.36
CA ALA A 57 -24.42 1.70 -2.26
C ALA A 57 -24.94 0.40 -1.63
N GLY A 58 -24.42 -0.76 -2.04
CA GLY A 58 -24.75 -2.04 -1.47
C GLY A 58 -24.45 -2.13 0.03
N LEU A 59 -23.26 -1.65 0.44
CA LEU A 59 -22.91 -1.60 1.86
C LEU A 59 -23.76 -0.60 2.65
N ALA A 60 -24.16 0.52 2.03
CA ALA A 60 -25.06 1.48 2.66
C ALA A 60 -26.44 0.90 2.95
N VAL A 61 -26.97 0.07 2.06
CA VAL A 61 -28.27 -0.61 2.26
C VAL A 61 -28.21 -1.60 3.42
N VAL A 62 -27.08 -2.30 3.59
CA VAL A 62 -26.93 -3.34 4.63
C VAL A 62 -26.51 -2.75 5.97
N PHE A 63 -25.58 -1.80 5.99
CA PHE A 63 -24.91 -1.30 7.20
C PHE A 63 -25.20 0.19 7.52
N GLY A 64 -25.94 0.87 6.64
CA GLY A 64 -26.29 2.29 6.80
C GLY A 64 -25.40 3.26 6.03
N GLY A 65 -25.89 4.50 5.87
CA GLY A 65 -25.31 5.52 4.98
C GLY A 65 -23.86 5.94 5.29
N THR A 66 -23.42 5.82 6.54
CA THR A 66 -22.02 6.09 6.92
C THR A 66 -21.05 5.17 6.20
N PHE A 67 -21.44 3.92 5.96
CA PHE A 67 -20.62 2.94 5.25
C PHE A 67 -20.44 3.30 3.76
N PHE A 68 -21.39 4.03 3.16
CA PHE A 68 -21.24 4.55 1.80
C PHE A 68 -20.00 5.44 1.69
N ILE A 69 -19.93 6.46 2.55
CA ILE A 69 -18.83 7.45 2.54
C ILE A 69 -17.51 6.77 2.94
N ALA A 70 -17.51 6.00 4.02
CA ALA A 70 -16.33 5.34 4.52
C ALA A 70 -15.70 4.39 3.49
N PHE A 71 -16.53 3.56 2.83
CA PHE A 71 -16.05 2.65 1.80
C PHE A 71 -15.63 3.38 0.53
N LEU A 72 -16.42 4.35 0.07
CA LEU A 72 -16.12 5.09 -1.15
C LEU A 72 -14.78 5.86 -1.02
N LEU A 73 -14.58 6.57 0.08
CA LEU A 73 -13.35 7.36 0.31
C LEU A 73 -12.17 6.47 0.72
N GLY A 74 -12.41 5.42 1.52
CA GLY A 74 -11.34 4.57 2.05
C GLY A 74 -10.82 3.53 1.05
N ILE A 75 -11.67 3.02 0.17
CA ILE A 75 -11.34 1.91 -0.75
C ILE A 75 -11.70 2.24 -2.20
N GLY A 76 -12.92 2.69 -2.45
CA GLY A 76 -13.45 2.85 -3.80
C GLY A 76 -12.69 3.85 -4.64
N LEU A 77 -12.54 5.08 -4.16
CA LEU A 77 -11.83 6.14 -4.87
C LEU A 77 -10.32 5.88 -4.98
N PRO A 78 -9.60 5.44 -3.94
CA PRO A 78 -8.21 5.02 -4.08
C PRO A 78 -8.00 3.94 -5.15
N ALA A 79 -8.81 2.90 -5.16
CA ALA A 79 -8.72 1.83 -6.16
C ALA A 79 -9.06 2.33 -7.57
N TRP A 80 -10.11 3.14 -7.71
CA TRP A 80 -10.45 3.79 -8.98
C TRP A 80 -9.31 4.65 -9.51
N TRP A 81 -8.73 5.51 -8.66
CA TRP A 81 -7.64 6.42 -9.03
C TRP A 81 -6.39 5.66 -9.49
N LEU A 82 -5.97 4.65 -8.74
CA LEU A 82 -4.84 3.80 -9.12
C LEU A 82 -5.10 3.07 -10.45
N GLY A 83 -6.31 2.57 -10.63
CA GLY A 83 -6.73 1.95 -11.88
C GLY A 83 -6.72 2.94 -13.06
N TYR A 84 -7.20 4.18 -12.86
CA TYR A 84 -7.15 5.24 -13.84
C TYR A 84 -5.71 5.57 -14.24
N LEU A 85 -4.84 5.81 -13.27
CA LEU A 85 -3.42 6.10 -13.53
C LEU A 85 -2.72 4.96 -14.28
N THR A 86 -3.07 3.71 -13.98
CA THR A 86 -2.51 2.54 -14.64
C THR A 86 -2.83 2.50 -16.14
N LEU A 87 -3.96 3.09 -16.53
CA LEU A 87 -4.41 3.16 -17.93
C LEU A 87 -3.93 4.42 -18.67
N LEU A 88 -3.29 5.36 -17.97
CA LEU A 88 -2.77 6.57 -18.62
C LEU A 88 -1.59 6.22 -19.53
N ALA A 89 -1.69 6.72 -20.77
CA ALA A 89 -0.63 6.64 -21.75
C ALA A 89 -0.60 7.92 -22.58
N ARG A 90 0.57 8.30 -23.07
CA ARG A 90 0.74 9.40 -24.03
C ARG A 90 1.37 8.87 -25.32
N PRO A 91 1.00 9.41 -26.48
CA PRO A 91 1.70 9.10 -27.73
C PRO A 91 3.19 9.49 -27.62
N SER A 92 4.08 8.57 -28.00
CA SER A 92 5.53 8.80 -27.98
C SER A 92 6.17 8.12 -29.18
N ALA A 93 6.44 8.87 -30.23
CA ALA A 93 7.05 8.34 -31.44
C ALA A 93 8.47 7.79 -31.15
N GLY A 94 8.71 6.52 -31.44
CA GLY A 94 10.04 5.89 -31.41
C GLY A 94 10.52 5.37 -30.06
N VAL A 95 9.75 5.46 -28.98
CA VAL A 95 10.18 4.99 -27.64
C VAL A 95 9.71 3.57 -27.34
N THR A 96 8.55 3.17 -27.84
CA THR A 96 7.99 1.81 -27.65
C THR A 96 7.45 1.27 -28.97
N PRO A 97 7.42 -0.07 -29.16
CA PRO A 97 6.84 -0.69 -30.35
C PRO A 97 5.39 -0.26 -30.60
N ASP A 98 4.63 -0.01 -29.54
CA ASP A 98 3.21 0.40 -29.60
C ASP A 98 3.03 1.90 -29.78
N GLY A 99 4.10 2.70 -29.84
CA GLY A 99 4.04 4.17 -29.93
C GLY A 99 3.41 4.86 -28.72
N LEU A 100 3.29 4.17 -27.58
CA LEU A 100 2.67 4.65 -26.36
C LEU A 100 3.64 4.62 -25.19
N GLU A 101 3.81 5.74 -24.52
CA GLU A 101 4.48 5.82 -23.24
C GLU A 101 3.48 5.74 -22.10
N TRP A 102 3.53 4.64 -21.35
CA TRP A 102 2.64 4.38 -20.24
C TRP A 102 3.08 5.09 -18.96
N TYR A 103 2.11 5.44 -18.11
CA TYR A 103 2.39 6.07 -16.82
C TYR A 103 3.38 5.21 -16.00
N PRO A 104 4.47 5.81 -15.48
CA PRO A 104 5.57 5.06 -14.86
C PRO A 104 5.13 4.22 -13.66
N ALA A 105 5.60 2.98 -13.58
CA ALA A 105 5.26 2.08 -12.46
C ALA A 105 5.74 2.62 -11.10
N GLY A 106 6.88 3.30 -11.05
CA GLY A 106 7.36 3.93 -9.83
C GLY A 106 6.41 5.01 -9.31
N ASN A 107 5.82 5.79 -10.21
CA ASN A 107 4.82 6.79 -9.82
C ASN A 107 3.55 6.12 -9.26
N LEU A 108 3.14 4.97 -9.81
CA LEU A 108 2.00 4.21 -9.27
C LEU A 108 2.27 3.76 -7.82
N VAL A 109 3.49 3.28 -7.52
CA VAL A 109 3.87 2.90 -6.16
C VAL A 109 3.84 4.10 -5.21
N ILE A 110 4.34 5.27 -5.64
CA ILE A 110 4.25 6.50 -4.84
C ILE A 110 2.78 6.90 -4.59
N TRP A 111 1.91 6.77 -5.61
CA TRP A 111 0.48 7.03 -5.41
C TRP A 111 -0.17 6.05 -4.44
N THR A 112 0.28 4.79 -4.35
CA THR A 112 -0.24 3.88 -3.29
C THR A 112 0.08 4.39 -1.89
N ALA A 113 1.26 5.02 -1.70
CA ALA A 113 1.65 5.62 -0.43
C ALA A 113 0.86 6.90 -0.12
N ILE A 114 0.74 7.81 -1.08
CA ILE A 114 -0.01 9.06 -0.91
C ILE A 114 -1.48 8.76 -0.56
N LEU A 115 -2.13 7.87 -1.33
CA LEU A 115 -3.51 7.48 -1.07
C LEU A 115 -3.66 6.72 0.25
N GLY A 116 -2.71 5.83 0.59
CA GLY A 116 -2.69 5.14 1.87
C GLY A 116 -2.60 6.12 3.04
N ALA A 117 -1.67 7.07 2.97
CA ALA A 117 -1.54 8.12 3.98
C ALA A 117 -2.79 9.02 4.05
N ALA A 118 -3.37 9.40 2.90
CA ALA A 118 -4.56 10.24 2.84
C ALA A 118 -5.78 9.55 3.48
N VAL A 119 -5.97 8.25 3.23
CA VAL A 119 -7.07 7.46 3.84
C VAL A 119 -6.90 7.42 5.36
N VAL A 120 -5.70 7.10 5.85
CA VAL A 120 -5.43 7.04 7.29
C VAL A 120 -5.56 8.43 7.93
N ALA A 121 -5.05 9.47 7.26
CA ALA A 121 -5.23 10.86 7.70
C ALA A 121 -6.71 11.24 7.80
N GLY A 122 -7.51 10.86 6.81
CA GLY A 122 -8.97 11.07 6.82
C GLY A 122 -9.65 10.39 8.01
N VAL A 123 -9.27 9.16 8.34
CA VAL A 123 -9.77 8.44 9.52
C VAL A 123 -9.37 9.16 10.82
N ILE A 124 -8.10 9.58 10.94
CA ILE A 124 -7.60 10.32 12.10
C ILE A 124 -8.36 11.62 12.29
N LEU A 125 -8.55 12.41 11.21
CA LEU A 125 -9.27 13.68 11.26
C LEU A 125 -10.78 13.49 11.55
N HIS A 126 -11.35 12.35 11.15
CA HIS A 126 -12.72 12.00 11.52
C HIS A 126 -12.85 11.66 13.01
N MET A 127 -11.81 11.07 13.64
CA MET A 127 -11.76 10.82 15.08
C MET A 127 -11.63 12.13 15.87
N GLY A 128 -10.95 13.15 15.33
CA GLY A 128 -10.78 14.45 15.99
C GLY A 128 -9.72 15.32 15.32
N THR A 129 -9.75 16.60 15.61
CA THR A 129 -8.80 17.59 15.08
C THR A 129 -7.62 17.87 16.02
N ASP A 130 -7.68 17.35 17.25
CA ASP A 130 -6.64 17.45 18.25
C ASP A 130 -5.94 16.09 18.46
N ALA A 131 -4.60 16.11 18.45
CA ALA A 131 -3.80 14.89 18.54
C ALA A 131 -3.96 14.15 19.87
N ASP A 132 -4.15 14.88 20.96
CA ASP A 132 -4.29 14.26 22.29
C ASP A 132 -5.66 13.61 22.45
N SER A 133 -6.70 14.21 21.87
CA SER A 133 -8.03 13.59 21.76
C SER A 133 -7.99 12.31 20.97
N VAL A 134 -7.33 12.28 19.80
CA VAL A 134 -7.17 11.08 18.97
C VAL A 134 -6.38 9.99 19.73
N ARG A 135 -5.26 10.35 20.36
CA ARG A 135 -4.48 9.43 21.20
C ARG A 135 -5.30 8.85 22.34
N GLY A 136 -6.11 9.69 23.01
CA GLY A 136 -7.02 9.28 24.09
C GLY A 136 -8.04 8.25 23.61
N GLN A 137 -8.66 8.47 22.44
CA GLN A 137 -9.59 7.51 21.84
C GLN A 137 -8.92 6.20 21.45
N LEU A 138 -7.74 6.24 20.80
CA LEU A 138 -6.95 5.07 20.46
C LEU A 138 -6.56 4.29 21.73
N ARG A 139 -6.09 4.98 22.77
CA ARG A 139 -5.74 4.38 24.05
C ARG A 139 -6.94 3.64 24.66
N SER A 140 -8.09 4.30 24.71
CA SER A 140 -9.31 3.69 25.24
C SER A 140 -9.76 2.47 24.44
N ALA A 141 -9.63 2.51 23.12
CA ALA A 141 -9.94 1.36 22.26
C ALA A 141 -8.99 0.19 22.50
N MET A 142 -7.68 0.46 22.57
CA MET A 142 -6.64 -0.57 22.84
C MET A 142 -6.76 -1.14 24.24
N ASP A 143 -7.06 -0.30 25.23
CA ASP A 143 -7.25 -0.74 26.60
C ASP A 143 -8.45 -1.69 26.74
N ARG A 144 -9.58 -1.39 26.09
CA ARG A 144 -10.72 -2.30 25.99
C ARG A 144 -10.36 -3.63 25.32
N MET A 145 -9.62 -3.59 24.21
CA MET A 145 -9.19 -4.77 23.48
C MET A 145 -8.29 -5.66 24.35
N LEU A 146 -7.32 -5.08 25.03
CA LEU A 146 -6.41 -5.81 25.93
C LEU A 146 -7.14 -6.36 27.17
N SER A 147 -8.16 -5.66 27.70
CA SER A 147 -8.94 -6.16 28.84
C SER A 147 -9.81 -7.38 28.51
N VAL A 148 -10.27 -7.49 27.27
CA VAL A 148 -11.02 -8.68 26.79
C VAL A 148 -10.08 -9.87 26.52
N ALA A 149 -8.84 -9.60 26.05
CA ALA A 149 -7.89 -10.63 25.64
C ALA A 149 -7.00 -11.16 26.78
N GLY A 150 -6.93 -10.46 27.93
CA GLY A 150 -5.87 -10.69 28.92
C GLY A 150 -6.28 -10.96 30.36
N GLN A 151 -5.33 -11.51 31.11
CA GLN A 151 -5.36 -11.64 32.56
C GLN A 151 -5.31 -10.25 33.24
N PRO A 152 -5.98 -10.07 34.39
CA PRO A 152 -5.89 -8.80 35.12
C PRO A 152 -4.44 -8.58 35.60
N TYR A 153 -3.87 -7.45 35.18
CA TYR A 153 -2.56 -7.00 35.66
C TYR A 153 -2.70 -6.45 37.08
N THR A 154 -2.55 -7.29 38.09
CA THR A 154 -2.76 -6.94 39.49
C THR A 154 -1.49 -6.48 40.23
N SER A 155 -0.30 -6.82 39.71
CA SER A 155 0.96 -6.39 40.30
C SER A 155 1.36 -5.00 39.79
N ALA A 156 2.12 -4.25 40.61
CA ALA A 156 2.63 -2.92 40.25
C ALA A 156 3.47 -2.97 38.95
N SER A 157 4.32 -3.98 38.79
CA SER A 157 5.10 -4.21 37.58
C SER A 157 4.22 -4.54 36.35
N GLY A 158 3.13 -5.26 36.54
CA GLY A 158 2.17 -5.56 35.50
C GLY A 158 1.41 -4.31 35.01
N ILE A 159 1.03 -3.43 35.91
CA ILE A 159 0.37 -2.15 35.59
C ILE A 159 1.31 -1.27 34.77
N GLU A 160 2.59 -1.16 35.16
CA GLU A 160 3.57 -0.34 34.43
C GLU A 160 3.85 -0.93 33.04
N ALA A 161 4.01 -2.26 32.92
CA ALA A 161 4.16 -2.94 31.63
C ALA A 161 2.97 -2.70 30.69
N ARG A 162 1.73 -2.76 31.23
CA ARG A 162 0.50 -2.43 30.46
C ARG A 162 0.52 -0.99 29.96
N LYS A 163 0.89 -0.03 30.80
CA LYS A 163 0.98 1.37 30.43
C LYS A 163 1.97 1.58 29.29
N MET A 164 3.19 1.03 29.43
CA MET A 164 4.21 1.09 28.38
C MET A 164 3.76 0.45 27.07
N LEU A 165 3.06 -0.69 27.13
CA LEU A 165 2.48 -1.35 25.96
C LEU A 165 1.43 -0.45 25.28
N LEU A 166 0.51 0.13 26.05
CA LEU A 166 -0.51 1.04 25.52
C LEU A 166 0.10 2.27 24.87
N ASP A 167 1.08 2.91 25.50
CA ASP A 167 1.78 4.07 24.94
C ASP A 167 2.47 3.72 23.62
N THR A 168 3.13 2.55 23.56
CA THR A 168 3.77 2.04 22.34
C THR A 168 2.74 1.77 21.24
N LEU A 169 1.62 1.10 21.54
CA LEU A 169 0.57 0.79 20.57
C LEU A 169 -0.10 2.06 20.03
N VAL A 170 -0.43 3.01 20.90
CA VAL A 170 -1.05 4.30 20.51
C VAL A 170 -0.15 5.09 19.56
N PHE A 171 1.16 5.07 19.82
CA PHE A 171 2.13 5.72 18.93
C PHE A 171 2.29 4.96 17.61
N ALA A 172 2.44 3.65 17.64
CA ALA A 172 2.77 2.84 16.48
C ALA A 172 1.58 2.63 15.53
N LEU A 173 0.35 2.56 16.04
CA LEU A 173 -0.83 2.18 15.28
C LEU A 173 -1.12 3.07 14.07
N PRO A 174 -1.10 4.43 14.16
CA PRO A 174 -1.30 5.30 12.99
C PRO A 174 -0.22 5.12 11.93
N LEU A 175 1.05 4.97 12.34
CA LEU A 175 2.19 4.76 11.44
C LEU A 175 2.05 3.42 10.72
N PHE A 176 1.75 2.37 11.48
CA PHE A 176 1.52 1.03 10.95
C PHE A 176 0.33 0.99 9.98
N ALA A 177 -0.75 1.72 10.29
CA ALA A 177 -1.91 1.83 9.40
C ALA A 177 -1.52 2.46 8.04
N GLY A 178 -0.72 3.53 8.03
CA GLY A 178 -0.22 4.16 6.81
C GLY A 178 0.64 3.20 5.97
N LEU A 179 1.57 2.49 6.61
CA LEU A 179 2.42 1.49 6.00
C LEU A 179 1.59 0.32 5.43
N LEU A 180 0.68 -0.23 6.23
CA LEU A 180 -0.16 -1.37 5.85
C LEU A 180 -1.10 -1.03 4.69
N THR A 181 -1.75 0.14 4.72
CA THR A 181 -2.64 0.58 3.64
C THR A 181 -1.88 0.76 2.33
N THR A 182 -0.64 1.29 2.39
CA THR A 182 0.25 1.39 1.22
C THR A 182 0.57 0.01 0.65
N MET A 183 0.95 -0.93 1.50
CA MET A 183 1.24 -2.32 1.11
C MET A 183 0.02 -2.98 0.46
N VAL A 184 -1.15 -2.84 1.08
CA VAL A 184 -2.41 -3.39 0.58
C VAL A 184 -2.75 -2.82 -0.80
N ASN A 185 -2.67 -1.50 -0.97
CA ASN A 185 -2.91 -0.87 -2.27
C ASN A 185 -1.95 -1.37 -3.35
N ALA A 186 -0.65 -1.48 -3.03
CA ALA A 186 0.37 -1.95 -3.96
C ALA A 186 0.17 -3.42 -4.35
N ILE A 187 -0.11 -4.29 -3.38
CA ILE A 187 -0.39 -5.72 -3.63
C ILE A 187 -1.64 -5.88 -4.50
N ASN A 188 -2.75 -5.20 -4.17
CA ASN A 188 -3.98 -5.29 -4.94
C ASN A 188 -3.80 -4.76 -6.37
N LEU A 189 -3.05 -3.67 -6.55
CA LEU A 189 -2.73 -3.14 -7.87
C LEU A 189 -1.90 -4.16 -8.68
N TYR A 190 -0.87 -4.75 -8.08
CA TYR A 190 -0.05 -5.77 -8.71
C TYR A 190 -0.89 -6.99 -9.10
N LEU A 191 -1.71 -7.50 -8.18
CA LEU A 191 -2.59 -8.65 -8.44
C LEU A 191 -3.60 -8.35 -9.55
N ALA A 192 -4.21 -7.16 -9.57
CA ALA A 192 -5.14 -6.75 -10.63
C ALA A 192 -4.48 -6.73 -12.00
N VAL A 193 -3.26 -6.19 -12.11
CA VAL A 193 -2.48 -6.18 -13.35
C VAL A 193 -2.12 -7.61 -13.77
N ARG A 194 -1.74 -8.49 -12.85
CA ARG A 194 -1.45 -9.92 -13.13
C ARG A 194 -2.69 -10.67 -13.59
N VAL A 195 -3.83 -10.48 -12.95
CA VAL A 195 -5.11 -11.09 -13.36
C VAL A 195 -5.49 -10.62 -14.77
N ALA A 196 -5.40 -9.31 -15.04
CA ALA A 196 -5.67 -8.76 -16.36
C ALA A 196 -4.70 -9.31 -17.43
N GLN A 197 -3.42 -9.51 -17.08
CA GLN A 197 -2.43 -10.10 -17.97
C GLN A 197 -2.76 -11.56 -18.33
N VAL A 198 -3.02 -12.40 -17.33
CA VAL A 198 -3.35 -13.82 -17.53
C VAL A 198 -4.67 -13.98 -18.31
N SER A 199 -5.60 -13.04 -18.10
CA SER A 199 -6.89 -13.02 -18.83
C SER A 199 -6.78 -12.43 -20.26
N GLY A 200 -5.59 -12.05 -20.72
CA GLY A 200 -5.39 -11.43 -22.05
C GLY A 200 -6.03 -10.06 -22.21
N ARG A 201 -6.37 -9.37 -21.09
CA ARG A 201 -7.08 -8.07 -21.10
C ARG A 201 -6.18 -6.88 -20.74
N LEU A 202 -4.92 -7.12 -20.38
CA LEU A 202 -3.99 -6.06 -20.07
C LEU A 202 -3.61 -5.27 -21.33
N ARG A 203 -3.89 -3.96 -21.31
CA ARG A 203 -3.61 -3.06 -22.45
C ARG A 203 -2.18 -2.52 -22.46
N ARG A 204 -1.52 -2.50 -21.31
CA ARG A 204 -0.14 -2.03 -21.17
C ARG A 204 0.84 -3.20 -21.06
N PRO A 205 2.09 -3.06 -21.47
CA PRO A 205 3.12 -4.06 -21.19
C PRO A 205 3.32 -4.18 -19.66
N MET A 206 3.68 -5.40 -19.21
CA MET A 206 3.96 -5.62 -17.78
C MET A 206 5.19 -4.79 -17.37
N PRO A 207 5.11 -3.97 -16.32
CA PRO A 207 6.24 -3.16 -15.88
C PRO A 207 7.41 -4.05 -15.43
N GLU A 208 8.60 -3.70 -15.88
CA GLU A 208 9.82 -4.36 -15.42
C GLU A 208 10.31 -3.73 -14.12
N LEU A 209 10.67 -4.57 -13.13
CA LEU A 209 11.23 -4.10 -11.85
C LEU A 209 12.57 -3.37 -12.03
N SER A 210 13.33 -3.73 -13.08
CA SER A 210 14.62 -3.11 -13.42
C SER A 210 14.49 -1.64 -13.80
N THR A 211 13.39 -1.26 -14.43
CA THR A 211 13.14 0.09 -14.94
C THR A 211 12.32 0.96 -13.99
N MET A 212 11.82 0.41 -12.87
CA MET A 212 11.00 1.14 -11.92
C MET A 212 11.81 2.24 -11.23
N ARG A 213 11.51 3.49 -11.53
CA ARG A 213 12.14 4.68 -10.93
C ARG A 213 11.08 5.53 -10.25
N PHE A 214 11.41 6.07 -9.08
CA PHE A 214 10.56 7.04 -8.41
C PHE A 214 10.75 8.43 -9.00
N PRO A 215 9.72 9.30 -8.95
CA PRO A 215 9.87 10.67 -9.40
C PRO A 215 10.85 11.43 -8.51
N THR A 216 11.54 12.41 -9.07
CA THR A 216 12.61 13.19 -8.40
C THR A 216 12.13 13.94 -7.15
N TRP A 217 10.85 14.24 -7.07
CA TRP A 217 10.26 14.89 -5.89
C TRP A 217 9.99 13.93 -4.72
N ALA A 218 9.94 12.60 -4.95
CA ALA A 218 9.61 11.63 -3.91
C ALA A 218 10.57 11.65 -2.69
N PRO A 219 11.92 11.74 -2.85
CA PRO A 219 12.81 11.89 -1.71
C PRO A 219 12.56 13.17 -0.92
N ILE A 220 12.19 14.27 -1.59
CA ILE A 220 11.90 15.55 -0.95
C ILE A 220 10.66 15.44 -0.08
N VAL A 221 9.58 14.86 -0.61
CA VAL A 221 8.33 14.62 0.17
C VAL A 221 8.62 13.73 1.36
N THR A 222 9.44 12.70 1.20
CA THR A 222 9.83 11.80 2.29
C THR A 222 10.61 12.56 3.37
N ALA A 223 11.58 13.38 2.98
CA ALA A 223 12.36 14.20 3.92
C ALA A 223 11.46 15.21 4.66
N LEU A 224 10.55 15.87 3.96
CA LEU A 224 9.59 16.79 4.56
C LEU A 224 8.64 16.09 5.53
N ALA A 225 8.20 14.85 5.20
CA ALA A 225 7.39 14.05 6.11
C ALA A 225 8.15 13.69 7.40
N PHE A 226 9.44 13.31 7.30
CA PHE A 226 10.27 13.08 8.49
C PHE A 226 10.50 14.34 9.31
N LEU A 227 10.78 15.48 8.67
CA LEU A 227 10.90 16.78 9.36
C LEU A 227 9.58 17.17 10.03
N GLY A 228 8.46 16.92 9.38
CA GLY A 228 7.14 17.16 9.93
C GLY A 228 6.84 16.36 11.19
N CYS A 229 7.45 15.17 11.37
CA CYS A 229 7.33 14.39 12.60
C CYS A 229 7.86 15.13 13.85
N LEU A 230 8.74 16.13 13.68
CA LEU A 230 9.29 16.93 14.75
C LEU A 230 8.30 18.00 15.25
N VAL A 231 7.25 18.27 14.48
CA VAL A 231 6.22 19.23 14.85
C VAL A 231 5.25 18.58 15.84
N PRO A 232 4.98 19.20 17.01
CA PRO A 232 4.05 18.61 17.97
C PRO A 232 2.59 18.65 17.46
N GLY A 233 1.75 17.78 18.03
CA GLY A 233 0.32 17.78 17.76
C GLY A 233 -0.08 17.05 16.47
N MET A 234 -1.18 17.48 15.85
CA MET A 234 -1.77 16.84 14.68
C MET A 234 -0.85 16.86 13.45
N PRO A 235 -0.14 17.94 13.11
CA PRO A 235 0.79 17.94 11.97
C PRO A 235 1.85 16.85 12.09
N GLY A 236 2.43 16.66 13.28
CA GLY A 236 3.43 15.59 13.51
C GLY A 236 2.85 14.20 13.35
N LEU A 237 1.64 13.97 13.85
CA LEU A 237 0.95 12.69 13.71
C LEU A 237 0.68 12.35 12.23
N LEU A 238 0.14 13.30 11.47
CA LEU A 238 -0.16 13.10 10.04
C LEU A 238 1.13 12.94 9.20
N SER A 239 2.16 13.71 9.54
CA SER A 239 3.48 13.58 8.90
C SER A 239 4.10 12.22 9.18
N GLY A 240 3.94 11.66 10.38
CA GLY A 240 4.38 10.32 10.73
C GLY A 240 3.67 9.24 9.88
N VAL A 241 2.37 9.39 9.67
CA VAL A 241 1.61 8.48 8.78
C VAL A 241 2.15 8.55 7.35
N LEU A 242 2.39 9.75 6.82
CA LEU A 242 2.96 9.92 5.48
C LEU A 242 4.39 9.37 5.40
N ALA A 243 5.23 9.62 6.40
CA ALA A 243 6.59 9.08 6.46
C ALA A 243 6.58 7.55 6.43
N ALA A 244 5.73 6.90 7.23
CA ALA A 244 5.58 5.45 7.26
C ALA A 244 5.07 4.88 5.92
N ALA A 245 4.09 5.54 5.29
CA ALA A 245 3.60 5.19 3.97
C ALA A 245 4.68 5.29 2.89
N MET A 246 5.47 6.38 2.88
CA MET A 246 6.60 6.56 1.96
C MET A 246 7.70 5.54 2.21
N MET A 247 8.02 5.22 3.48
CA MET A 247 8.97 4.16 3.81
C MET A 247 8.54 2.81 3.23
N MET A 248 7.24 2.49 3.26
CA MET A 248 6.73 1.27 2.60
C MET A 248 6.92 1.31 1.08
N ALA A 249 6.66 2.45 0.43
CA ALA A 249 6.94 2.60 -1.01
C ALA A 249 8.43 2.37 -1.32
N TYR A 250 9.32 2.94 -0.51
CA TYR A 250 10.76 2.71 -0.66
C TYR A 250 11.18 1.27 -0.35
N ALA A 251 10.49 0.56 0.57
CA ALA A 251 10.72 -0.87 0.78
C ALA A 251 10.38 -1.68 -0.48
N ILE A 252 9.28 -1.38 -1.15
CA ILE A 252 8.92 -2.02 -2.43
C ILE A 252 10.01 -1.76 -3.48
N LEU A 253 10.52 -0.53 -3.59
CA LEU A 253 11.64 -0.21 -4.47
C LEU A 253 12.91 -0.99 -4.07
N GLY A 254 13.21 -1.08 -2.78
CA GLY A 254 14.36 -1.84 -2.25
C GLY A 254 14.29 -3.33 -2.60
N PHE A 255 13.11 -3.94 -2.52
CA PHE A 255 12.91 -5.30 -3.02
C PHE A 255 13.14 -5.40 -4.53
N ALA A 256 12.69 -4.41 -5.33
CA ALA A 256 12.99 -4.39 -6.76
C ALA A 256 14.51 -4.29 -7.02
N VAL A 257 15.23 -3.47 -6.25
CA VAL A 257 16.70 -3.39 -6.28
C VAL A 257 17.31 -4.75 -5.97
N LEU A 258 16.89 -5.40 -4.87
CA LEU A 258 17.38 -6.71 -4.44
C LEU A 258 17.20 -7.75 -5.56
N HIS A 259 16.02 -7.77 -6.21
CA HIS A 259 15.75 -8.68 -7.33
C HIS A 259 16.67 -8.43 -8.54
N VAL A 260 17.07 -7.19 -8.78
CA VAL A 260 17.94 -6.83 -9.91
C VAL A 260 19.40 -7.13 -9.61
N ILE A 261 19.91 -6.75 -8.43
CA ILE A 261 21.31 -6.95 -8.08
C ILE A 261 21.67 -8.43 -7.90
N THR A 262 20.71 -9.27 -7.49
CA THR A 262 20.91 -10.71 -7.32
C THR A 262 20.75 -11.52 -8.62
N ARG A 263 20.39 -10.89 -9.76
CA ARG A 263 20.27 -11.59 -11.05
C ARG A 263 21.61 -12.23 -11.43
N GLY A 264 21.58 -13.51 -11.81
CA GLY A 264 22.77 -14.28 -12.19
C GLY A 264 23.58 -14.86 -11.01
N MET A 265 23.19 -14.60 -9.77
CA MET A 265 23.82 -15.23 -8.60
C MET A 265 23.20 -16.63 -8.36
N THR A 266 24.06 -17.65 -8.15
CA THR A 266 23.59 -19.02 -7.81
C THR A 266 22.77 -19.03 -6.51
N ALA A 267 23.14 -18.21 -5.52
CA ALA A 267 22.45 -18.09 -4.23
C ALA A 267 21.17 -17.23 -4.29
N ARG A 268 20.75 -16.73 -5.46
CA ARG A 268 19.61 -15.81 -5.60
C ARG A 268 18.31 -16.30 -4.92
N PRO A 269 17.84 -17.55 -5.13
CA PRO A 269 16.61 -18.03 -4.51
C PRO A 269 16.69 -17.97 -2.98
N PHE A 270 17.85 -18.34 -2.42
CA PHE A 270 18.08 -18.28 -0.99
C PHE A 270 18.10 -16.85 -0.46
N LEU A 271 18.83 -15.94 -1.11
CA LEU A 271 18.92 -14.53 -0.69
C LEU A 271 17.55 -13.83 -0.72
N ILE A 272 16.80 -14.03 -1.80
CA ILE A 272 15.45 -13.44 -1.93
C ILE A 272 14.50 -14.08 -0.91
N GLY A 273 14.49 -15.40 -0.81
CA GLY A 273 13.67 -16.13 0.17
C GLY A 273 13.98 -15.72 1.61
N ALA A 274 15.25 -15.61 1.97
CA ALA A 274 15.68 -15.16 3.29
C ALA A 274 15.24 -13.70 3.57
N ALA A 275 15.34 -12.81 2.59
CA ALA A 275 14.91 -11.42 2.75
C ALA A 275 13.39 -11.32 3.00
N TYR A 276 12.57 -12.04 2.23
CA TYR A 276 11.12 -12.09 2.47
C TYR A 276 10.79 -12.75 3.81
N ALA A 277 11.41 -13.88 4.13
CA ALA A 277 11.20 -14.56 5.40
C ALA A 277 11.58 -13.67 6.59
N ALA A 278 12.71 -12.96 6.50
CA ALA A 278 13.14 -12.04 7.54
C ALA A 278 12.13 -10.89 7.76
N VAL A 279 11.56 -10.33 6.69
CA VAL A 279 10.53 -9.30 6.80
C VAL A 279 9.24 -9.87 7.41
N ILE A 280 8.82 -11.06 7.02
CA ILE A 280 7.59 -11.68 7.54
C ILE A 280 7.73 -12.02 9.03
N VAL A 281 8.89 -12.53 9.45
CA VAL A 281 9.11 -13.00 10.83
C VAL A 281 9.43 -11.83 11.77
N PHE A 282 10.30 -10.92 11.36
CA PHE A 282 10.85 -9.89 12.24
C PHE A 282 10.33 -8.49 11.98
N PHE A 283 9.70 -8.23 10.83
CA PHE A 283 9.17 -6.95 10.37
C PHE A 283 10.22 -5.81 10.24
N TRP A 284 11.14 -5.63 11.21
CA TRP A 284 12.16 -4.58 11.18
C TRP A 284 13.10 -4.60 9.94
N PRO A 285 13.40 -5.74 9.25
CA PRO A 285 14.20 -5.72 8.04
C PRO A 285 13.54 -4.94 6.90
N LEU A 286 12.23 -4.65 7.00
CA LEU A 286 11.56 -3.73 6.10
C LEU A 286 12.23 -2.35 6.06
N LEU A 287 12.77 -1.88 7.19
CA LEU A 287 13.52 -0.62 7.26
C LEU A 287 14.80 -0.69 6.41
N LEU A 288 15.50 -1.83 6.42
CA LEU A 288 16.70 -2.01 5.59
C LEU A 288 16.36 -1.96 4.11
N THR A 289 15.28 -2.61 3.70
CA THR A 289 14.83 -2.56 2.31
C THR A 289 14.37 -1.16 1.91
N SER A 290 13.76 -0.39 2.83
CA SER A 290 13.40 1.01 2.61
C SER A 290 14.63 1.89 2.40
N VAL A 291 15.65 1.72 3.25
CA VAL A 291 16.93 2.44 3.11
C VAL A 291 17.63 2.07 1.80
N LEU A 292 17.61 0.79 1.40
CA LEU A 292 18.15 0.34 0.13
C LEU A 292 17.43 1.00 -1.05
N GLY A 293 16.10 1.08 -1.01
CA GLY A 293 15.31 1.74 -2.05
C GLY A 293 15.58 3.26 -2.13
N LEU A 294 15.68 3.92 -0.97
CA LEU A 294 16.03 5.34 -0.90
C LEU A 294 17.43 5.60 -1.42
N ALA A 295 18.41 4.79 -1.03
CA ALA A 295 19.78 4.89 -1.50
C ALA A 295 19.89 4.63 -3.01
N ASP A 296 19.12 3.70 -3.58
CA ASP A 296 19.07 3.45 -5.02
C ASP A 296 18.53 4.66 -5.80
N SER A 297 17.57 5.40 -5.22
CA SER A 297 17.06 6.63 -5.83
C SER A 297 18.11 7.72 -5.96
N ALA A 298 19.12 7.73 -5.09
CA ALA A 298 20.24 8.70 -5.12
C ALA A 298 21.47 8.16 -5.88
N LEU A 299 21.79 6.88 -5.75
CA LEU A 299 23.06 6.28 -6.18
C LEU A 299 22.94 5.39 -7.42
N ASP A 300 21.73 5.08 -7.87
CA ASP A 300 21.42 4.27 -9.06
C ASP A 300 22.17 2.91 -9.10
N PHE A 301 22.07 2.14 -8.02
CA PHE A 301 22.76 0.84 -7.89
C PHE A 301 22.39 -0.13 -9.02
N ARG A 302 21.15 -0.08 -9.49
CA ARG A 302 20.66 -0.96 -10.56
C ARG A 302 21.35 -0.67 -11.89
N ALA A 303 21.56 0.61 -12.25
CA ALA A 303 22.31 0.98 -13.45
C ALA A 303 23.77 0.54 -13.36
N ARG A 304 24.41 0.73 -12.19
CA ARG A 304 25.78 0.26 -11.94
C ARG A 304 25.90 -1.26 -12.02
N ALA A 305 24.90 -2.01 -11.51
CA ALA A 305 24.88 -3.46 -11.59
C ALA A 305 24.67 -3.95 -13.03
N ALA A 306 23.91 -3.22 -13.85
CA ALA A 306 23.71 -3.53 -15.27
C ALA A 306 24.98 -3.28 -16.09
N SER A 307 25.66 -2.15 -15.87
CA SER A 307 26.91 -1.81 -16.60
C SER A 307 28.06 -2.78 -16.34
N ARG A 308 28.14 -3.37 -15.14
CA ARG A 308 29.15 -4.39 -14.78
C ARG A 308 28.96 -5.74 -15.49
N ARG A 309 27.77 -6.02 -16.04
CA ARG A 309 27.43 -7.31 -16.67
C ARG A 309 27.77 -7.37 -18.18
N GLY A 310 28.14 -6.24 -18.79
CA GLY A 310 28.40 -6.15 -20.23
C GLY A 310 27.12 -6.26 -21.09
N PRO A 311 27.18 -5.95 -22.37
CA PRO A 311 26.07 -6.19 -23.30
C PRO A 311 25.79 -7.70 -23.38
N PRO A 312 24.51 -8.12 -23.60
CA PRO A 312 24.19 -9.51 -23.83
C PRO A 312 25.07 -10.02 -24.99
N GLN A 313 25.84 -11.09 -24.75
CA GLN A 313 26.55 -11.78 -25.84
C GLN A 313 25.46 -12.37 -26.74
N ASN A 314 25.25 -11.74 -27.89
CA ASN A 314 24.46 -12.32 -28.96
C ASN A 314 25.20 -13.60 -29.39
N LEU A 315 24.74 -14.75 -28.89
CA LEU A 315 25.10 -16.03 -29.46
C LEU A 315 24.47 -16.07 -30.86
N THR A 316 25.30 -15.78 -31.85
CA THR A 316 25.02 -15.98 -33.27
C THR A 316 24.76 -17.48 -33.56
#